data_b632595c5f83f7f31fac4e7b5224198a
#
_entry.id   b632595c5f83f7f31fac4e7b5224198a
#
_cell.length_a   1.000
_cell.length_b   1.000
_cell.length_c   1.000
_cell.angle_alpha   90.00
_cell.angle_beta   90.00
_cell.angle_gamma   90.00
#
_symmetry.space_group_name_H-M   'P 1'
#
loop_
_entity.id
_entity.type
_entity.pdbx_description
1 polymer ?
#
loop_
_entity_poly.entity_id
_entity_poly.type
_entity_poly.pdbx_seq_one_letter_code
_entity_poly.pdbx_strand_id
1 'polypeptide(L)'
;MNSKSINCAESGKPMTPYWKQMVCGDRAGLALRADYRECLRIAVRECGFQNLRQHGMFHDDMFVWHKKDGPFNFQYLFSNYDYYLSLGLRPLV
;
A
#
# COMPACT_ATOMS: atom_id res chain seq x y z
N MET A 1 -41.10 7.97 -12.73
CA MET A 1 -39.68 7.92 -12.32
C MET A 1 -38.90 8.96 -13.11
N ASN A 2 -38.12 9.73 -12.41
CA ASN A 2 -37.19 10.67 -13.06
C ASN A 2 -35.93 9.92 -13.49
N SER A 3 -35.61 10.00 -14.78
CA SER A 3 -34.34 9.48 -15.29
C SER A 3 -33.33 10.62 -15.43
N LYS A 4 -32.08 10.31 -15.16
CA LYS A 4 -30.96 11.22 -15.39
C LYS A 4 -30.03 10.60 -16.42
N SER A 5 -29.55 11.40 -17.33
CA SER A 5 -28.55 10.97 -18.30
C SER A 5 -27.25 11.74 -18.11
N ILE A 6 -26.13 11.07 -18.37
CA ILE A 6 -24.80 11.66 -18.33
C ILE A 6 -24.24 11.62 -19.74
N ASN A 7 -23.85 12.78 -20.25
CA ASN A 7 -23.18 12.87 -21.55
C ASN A 7 -21.66 12.83 -21.36
N CYS A 8 -21.06 11.67 -21.65
CA CYS A 8 -19.61 11.47 -21.49
C CYS A 8 -18.78 12.26 -22.52
N ALA A 9 -19.40 12.88 -23.54
CA ALA A 9 -18.70 13.73 -24.50
C ALA A 9 -18.53 15.17 -24.00
N GLU A 10 -19.24 15.57 -22.96
CA GLU A 10 -19.10 16.90 -22.36
C GLU A 10 -17.79 17.03 -21.61
N SER A 11 -17.13 18.19 -21.75
CA SER A 11 -15.97 18.55 -20.96
C SER A 11 -16.39 18.93 -19.55
N GLY A 12 -15.72 18.38 -18.55
CA GLY A 12 -15.90 18.76 -17.15
C GLY A 12 -14.69 19.53 -16.62
N LYS A 13 -14.73 19.84 -15.34
CA LYS A 13 -13.56 20.39 -14.64
C LYS A 13 -12.52 19.29 -14.46
N PRO A 14 -11.21 19.58 -14.56
CA PRO A 14 -10.17 18.62 -14.21
C PRO A 14 -10.36 18.12 -12.76
N MET A 15 -10.30 16.81 -12.58
CA MET A 15 -10.38 16.22 -11.26
C MET A 15 -8.97 16.08 -10.66
N THR A 16 -8.78 16.63 -9.46
CA THR A 16 -7.51 16.43 -8.75
C THR A 16 -7.43 15.00 -8.28
N PRO A 17 -6.35 14.27 -8.61
CA PRO A 17 -6.24 12.84 -8.29
C PRO A 17 -5.81 12.60 -6.84
N TYR A 18 -6.66 12.95 -5.88
CA TYR A 18 -6.38 12.83 -4.46
C TYR A 18 -6.09 11.40 -4.01
N TRP A 19 -6.67 10.39 -4.70
CA TRP A 19 -6.45 8.97 -4.38
C TRP A 19 -4.99 8.54 -4.53
N LYS A 20 -4.18 9.26 -5.28
CA LYS A 20 -2.75 8.95 -5.47
C LYS A 20 -1.92 9.20 -4.21
N GLN A 21 -2.40 10.01 -3.30
CA GLN A 21 -1.63 10.40 -2.12
C GLN A 21 -1.35 9.23 -1.18
N MET A 22 -2.33 8.35 -0.97
CA MET A 22 -2.22 7.30 0.03
C MET A 22 -3.09 6.10 -0.33
N VAL A 23 -2.56 4.90 -0.15
CA VAL A 23 -3.32 3.66 -0.19
C VAL A 23 -3.15 2.92 1.14
N CYS A 24 -4.24 2.31 1.62
CA CYS A 24 -4.19 1.43 2.78
C CYS A 24 -3.86 0.02 2.31
N GLY A 25 -2.79 -0.54 2.87
CA GLY A 25 -2.23 -1.81 2.44
C GLY A 25 -2.49 -2.99 3.38
N ASP A 26 -3.50 -2.89 4.25
CA ASP A 26 -3.83 -3.94 5.20
C ASP A 26 -2.65 -4.23 6.17
N ARG A 27 -2.54 -5.46 6.66
CA ARG A 27 -1.55 -5.87 7.64
C ARG A 27 -0.18 -6.12 6.99
N ALA A 28 0.88 -5.69 7.65
CA ALA A 28 2.24 -5.79 7.11
C ALA A 28 2.66 -7.23 6.80
N GLY A 29 2.21 -8.22 7.59
CA GLY A 29 2.51 -9.63 7.33
C GLY A 29 2.01 -10.15 5.99
N LEU A 30 0.92 -9.59 5.46
CA LEU A 30 0.42 -9.94 4.12
C LEU A 30 1.39 -9.54 3.01
N ALA A 31 2.14 -8.48 3.20
CA ALA A 31 3.06 -7.98 2.19
C ALA A 31 4.32 -8.85 2.01
N LEU A 32 4.49 -9.86 2.84
CA LEU A 32 5.53 -10.88 2.64
C LEU A 32 5.12 -11.92 1.58
N ARG A 33 3.85 -11.95 1.20
CA ARG A 33 3.33 -12.88 0.20
C ARG A 33 3.57 -12.36 -1.22
N ALA A 34 3.97 -13.27 -2.10
CA ALA A 34 4.24 -12.93 -3.50
C ALA A 34 2.99 -12.44 -4.24
N ASP A 35 1.82 -13.03 -3.97
CA ASP A 35 0.56 -12.64 -4.59
C ASP A 35 0.13 -11.22 -4.18
N TYR A 36 0.29 -10.88 -2.90
CA TYR A 36 0.05 -9.51 -2.43
C TYR A 36 0.97 -8.50 -3.13
N ARG A 37 2.26 -8.82 -3.22
CA ARG A 37 3.26 -7.95 -3.86
C ARG A 37 2.93 -7.71 -5.34
N GLU A 38 2.49 -8.73 -6.04
CA GLU A 38 2.06 -8.57 -7.44
C GLU A 38 0.81 -7.69 -7.57
N CYS A 39 -0.19 -7.90 -6.71
CA CYS A 39 -1.36 -7.04 -6.68
C CYS A 39 -1.01 -5.59 -6.38
N LEU A 40 -0.12 -5.36 -5.43
CA LEU A 40 0.34 -4.02 -5.07
C LEU A 40 1.07 -3.35 -6.26
N ARG A 41 1.93 -4.10 -6.94
CA ARG A 41 2.65 -3.61 -8.13
C ARG A 41 1.68 -3.13 -9.21
N ILE A 42 0.64 -3.92 -9.47
CA ILE A 42 -0.39 -3.57 -10.45
C ILE A 42 -1.17 -2.34 -9.99
N ALA A 43 -1.57 -2.29 -8.72
CA ALA A 43 -2.33 -1.16 -8.17
C ALA A 43 -1.53 0.15 -8.25
N VAL A 44 -0.25 0.11 -7.92
CA VAL A 44 0.63 1.30 -8.03
C VAL A 44 0.75 1.75 -9.47
N ARG A 45 0.97 0.82 -10.39
CA ARG A 45 1.10 1.14 -11.82
C ARG A 45 -0.18 1.76 -12.39
N GLU A 46 -1.34 1.17 -12.08
CA GLU A 46 -2.61 1.59 -12.68
C GLU A 46 -3.23 2.80 -11.98
N CYS A 47 -3.08 2.92 -10.67
CA CYS A 47 -3.69 3.99 -9.87
C CYS A 47 -2.72 5.12 -9.52
N GLY A 48 -1.42 4.90 -9.61
CA GLY A 48 -0.41 5.91 -9.35
C GLY A 48 -0.27 6.29 -7.87
N PHE A 49 -0.47 5.36 -6.94
CA PHE A 49 -0.30 5.63 -5.52
C PHE A 49 1.13 6.03 -5.18
N GLN A 50 1.27 6.98 -4.27
CA GLN A 50 2.57 7.55 -3.88
C GLN A 50 3.01 7.10 -2.48
N ASN A 51 2.08 6.83 -1.59
CA ASN A 51 2.35 6.46 -0.20
C ASN A 51 1.49 5.26 0.18
N LEU A 52 2.00 4.48 1.13
CA LEU A 52 1.34 3.28 1.64
C LEU A 52 1.24 3.35 3.16
N ARG A 53 0.04 3.15 3.69
CA ARG A 53 -0.19 2.97 5.11
C ARG A 53 -0.50 1.51 5.38
N GLN A 54 0.23 0.91 6.30
CA GLN A 54 -0.05 -0.43 6.81
C GLN A 54 -0.08 -0.43 8.33
N HIS A 55 -0.74 -1.43 8.88
CA HIS A 55 -0.72 -1.69 10.33
C HIS A 55 0.00 -3.01 10.63
N GLY A 56 0.29 -3.23 11.89
CA GLY A 56 0.86 -4.49 12.35
C GLY A 56 2.31 -4.72 11.96
N MET A 57 3.09 -3.66 11.76
CA MET A 57 4.52 -3.78 11.42
C MET A 57 5.33 -4.47 12.52
N PHE A 58 4.87 -4.40 13.75
CA PHE A 58 5.52 -5.01 14.91
C PHE A 58 4.70 -6.16 15.51
N HIS A 59 3.72 -6.67 14.80
CA HIS A 59 2.98 -7.87 15.19
C HIS A 59 3.88 -9.10 15.16
N ASP A 60 3.49 -10.14 15.89
CA ASP A 60 4.27 -11.37 16.02
C ASP A 60 4.62 -12.03 14.69
N ASP A 61 3.75 -11.92 13.68
CA ASP A 61 3.98 -12.46 12.34
C ASP A 61 5.10 -11.75 11.56
N MET A 62 5.54 -10.59 12.03
CA MET A 62 6.70 -9.89 11.47
C MET A 62 8.01 -10.23 12.17
N PHE A 63 7.96 -10.97 13.26
CA PHE A 63 9.12 -11.47 14.03
C PHE A 63 10.13 -10.39 14.46
N VAL A 64 9.71 -9.14 14.57
CA VAL A 64 10.60 -8.05 15.01
C VAL A 64 11.07 -8.29 16.43
N TRP A 65 10.16 -8.73 17.29
CA TRP A 65 10.47 -9.06 18.69
C TRP A 65 9.99 -10.47 18.99
N HIS A 66 10.91 -11.39 19.15
CA HIS A 66 10.59 -12.81 19.34
C HIS A 66 11.15 -13.39 20.65
N LYS A 67 11.96 -12.65 21.38
CA LYS A 67 12.50 -13.04 22.69
C LYS A 67 12.55 -11.84 23.61
N LYS A 68 12.23 -12.07 24.90
CA LYS A 68 12.20 -11.03 25.93
C LYS A 68 13.52 -10.23 26.00
N ASP A 69 14.64 -10.89 25.89
CA ASP A 69 15.97 -10.29 26.02
C ASP A 69 16.83 -10.50 24.76
N GLY A 70 16.20 -10.81 23.64
CA GLY A 70 16.88 -11.02 22.37
C GLY A 70 17.00 -9.77 21.52
N PRO A 71 17.84 -9.78 20.48
CA PRO A 71 17.92 -8.68 19.56
C PRO A 71 16.64 -8.56 18.72
N PHE A 72 16.32 -7.35 18.29
CA PHE A 72 15.24 -7.12 17.33
C PHE A 72 15.64 -7.65 15.95
N ASN A 73 14.66 -8.22 15.25
CA ASN A 73 14.83 -8.72 13.88
C ASN A 73 14.01 -7.87 12.92
N PHE A 74 14.67 -7.09 12.09
CA PHE A 74 14.02 -6.23 11.11
C PHE A 74 14.01 -6.80 9.69
N GLN A 75 14.43 -8.04 9.51
CA GLN A 75 14.62 -8.65 8.18
C GLN A 75 13.35 -8.60 7.34
N TYR A 76 12.21 -8.99 7.89
CA TYR A 76 10.93 -9.01 7.17
C TYR A 76 10.40 -7.60 6.92
N LEU A 77 10.57 -6.71 7.89
CA LEU A 77 10.17 -5.32 7.75
C LEU A 77 10.98 -4.63 6.65
N PHE A 78 12.28 -4.82 6.63
CA PHE A 78 13.13 -4.27 5.58
C PHE A 78 12.81 -4.85 4.22
N SER A 79 12.50 -6.15 4.12
CA SER A 79 12.05 -6.78 2.88
C SER A 79 10.81 -6.08 2.31
N ASN A 80 9.84 -5.78 3.15
CA ASN A 80 8.65 -5.05 2.74
C ASN A 80 8.99 -3.63 2.28
N TYR A 81 9.78 -2.91 3.04
CA TYR A 81 10.14 -1.53 2.72
C TYR A 81 10.96 -1.42 1.44
N ASP A 82 11.93 -2.32 1.25
CA ASP A 82 12.71 -2.37 0.01
C ASP A 82 11.80 -2.59 -1.19
N TYR A 83 10.81 -3.47 -1.06
CA TYR A 83 9.84 -3.71 -2.12
C TYR A 83 8.98 -2.47 -2.40
N TYR A 84 8.44 -1.81 -1.36
CA TYR A 84 7.65 -0.59 -1.55
C TYR A 84 8.46 0.51 -2.23
N LEU A 85 9.68 0.72 -1.79
CA LEU A 85 10.57 1.73 -2.37
C LEU A 85 10.89 1.40 -3.84
N SER A 86 11.02 0.11 -4.18
CA SER A 86 11.23 -0.32 -5.57
C SER A 86 10.04 0.03 -6.48
N LEU A 87 8.84 0.15 -5.92
CA LEU A 87 7.64 0.57 -6.64
C LEU A 87 7.43 2.08 -6.64
N GLY A 88 8.30 2.84 -5.97
CA GLY A 88 8.12 4.27 -5.77
C GLY A 88 7.16 4.65 -4.65
N LEU A 89 6.74 3.68 -3.83
CA LEU A 89 5.89 3.93 -2.66
C LEU A 89 6.72 4.35 -1.46
N ARG A 90 6.19 5.30 -0.69
CA ARG A 90 6.74 5.69 0.60
C ARG A 90 5.87 5.10 1.71
N PRO A 91 6.41 4.22 2.56
CA PRO A 91 5.64 3.70 3.68
C PRO A 91 5.46 4.76 4.76
N LEU A 92 4.24 4.84 5.30
CA LEU A 92 3.94 5.61 6.51
C LEU A 92 4.15 4.68 7.71
N VAL A 93 5.04 5.08 8.61
CA VAL A 93 5.38 4.30 9.81
C VAL A 93 4.70 4.88 11.02
#